data_7435b235766c9f0e1c05872d1f89a429
#
_entry.id   7435b235766c9f0e1c05872d1f89a429
#
_cell.length_a   1.000
_cell.length_b   1.000
_cell.length_c   1.000
_cell.angle_alpha   90.00
_cell.angle_beta   90.00
_cell.angle_gamma   90.00
#
_symmetry.space_group_name_H-M   'P 1'
#
loop_
_entity.id
_entity.type
_entity.pdbx_description
1 polymer ?
#
loop_
_entity_poly.entity_id
_entity_poly.type
_entity_poly.pdbx_seq_one_letter_code
_entity_poly.pdbx_strand_id
1 'polypeptide(L)'
;AQTGWDTRLYDAFPEGLQNGMDSIQAFWGKGIARGKTTEQQKSEWSANLSACEDMVEAVTGADLVIEAVPENMDLKQGLFRELEVLAPAHAVLATNTSGLPIGEIADATGCAERVIGMHFFNPVPLMSLLELVRHESCADATIEAAQTIGSAMGKETILVRDVPGFATSRLGVVLGNEAIRMLADGVASASDIDTAMRLGYRHPMGPLELSDLVGLDVRCDILNNLAEAFDDESYRPHPMLDRLVEA
;
A
#
# COMPACT_ATOMS: atom_id res chain seq x y z
N ALA A 1 1.03 -17.28 -2.37
CA ALA A 1 0.98 -18.56 -1.63
C ALA A 1 -0.47 -19.03 -1.43
N GLN A 2 -1.38 -18.23 -0.85
CA GLN A 2 -2.79 -18.63 -0.62
C GLN A 2 -3.59 -18.88 -1.91
N THR A 3 -3.21 -18.27 -3.01
CA THR A 3 -3.80 -18.48 -4.35
C THR A 3 -3.30 -19.73 -5.05
N GLY A 4 -2.38 -20.48 -4.44
CA GLY A 4 -1.71 -21.63 -5.06
C GLY A 4 -0.52 -21.27 -5.95
N TRP A 5 -0.11 -20.00 -5.98
CA TRP A 5 1.05 -19.57 -6.76
C TRP A 5 2.37 -19.79 -6.01
N ASP A 6 3.41 -20.15 -6.72
CA ASP A 6 4.78 -20.11 -6.21
C ASP A 6 5.10 -18.66 -5.80
N THR A 7 5.37 -18.47 -4.53
CA THR A 7 5.56 -17.15 -3.92
C THR A 7 6.90 -17.12 -3.23
N ARG A 8 7.75 -16.19 -3.62
CA ARG A 8 9.10 -16.03 -3.10
C ARG A 8 9.23 -14.75 -2.35
N LEU A 9 9.81 -14.80 -1.17
CA LEU A 9 10.09 -13.67 -0.32
C LEU A 9 11.59 -13.43 -0.26
N TYR A 10 11.99 -12.20 -0.49
CA TYR A 10 13.36 -11.72 -0.37
C TYR A 10 13.43 -10.46 0.47
N ASP A 11 14.41 -10.33 1.28
CA ASP A 11 14.80 -9.11 1.98
C ASP A 11 16.33 -9.02 2.02
N ALA A 12 16.88 -7.82 1.78
CA ALA A 12 18.32 -7.60 1.82
C ALA A 12 18.92 -7.83 3.22
N PHE A 13 18.07 -7.82 4.25
CA PHE A 13 18.46 -8.10 5.63
C PHE A 13 17.91 -9.48 6.04
N PRO A 14 18.78 -10.45 6.36
CA PRO A 14 18.34 -11.80 6.75
C PRO A 14 17.36 -11.84 7.91
N GLU A 15 17.53 -10.94 8.89
CA GLU A 15 16.57 -10.79 10.00
C GLU A 15 15.19 -10.30 9.53
N GLY A 16 15.15 -9.40 8.55
CA GLY A 16 13.91 -8.93 7.90
C GLY A 16 13.17 -10.07 7.20
N LEU A 17 13.92 -10.88 6.44
CA LEU A 17 13.38 -12.05 5.76
C LEU A 17 12.80 -13.07 6.76
N GLN A 18 13.53 -13.40 7.82
CA GLN A 18 13.06 -14.33 8.84
C GLN A 18 11.81 -13.80 9.56
N ASN A 19 11.82 -12.51 9.95
CA ASN A 19 10.68 -11.87 10.60
C ASN A 19 9.43 -11.85 9.67
N GLY A 20 9.64 -11.65 8.36
CA GLY A 20 8.58 -11.73 7.37
C GLY A 20 7.96 -13.12 7.29
N MET A 21 8.78 -14.14 7.19
CA MET A 21 8.35 -15.54 7.15
C MET A 21 7.60 -15.94 8.44
N ASP A 22 8.14 -15.58 9.60
CA ASP A 22 7.52 -15.88 10.90
C ASP A 22 6.17 -15.17 11.06
N SER A 23 6.08 -13.91 10.61
CA SER A 23 4.84 -13.12 10.65
C SER A 23 3.74 -13.74 9.79
N ILE A 24 4.07 -14.25 8.61
CA ILE A 24 3.15 -14.96 7.72
C ILE A 24 2.65 -16.24 8.41
N GLN A 25 3.56 -17.05 8.95
CA GLN A 25 3.21 -18.29 9.64
C GLN A 25 2.34 -18.05 10.89
N ALA A 26 2.67 -17.00 11.66
CA ALA A 26 1.89 -16.59 12.83
C ALA A 26 0.49 -16.11 12.44
N PHE A 27 0.36 -15.37 11.33
CA PHE A 27 -0.95 -14.92 10.82
C PHE A 27 -1.83 -16.12 10.48
N TRP A 28 -1.32 -17.10 9.76
CA TRP A 28 -2.06 -18.33 9.43
C TRP A 28 -2.42 -19.14 10.68
N GLY A 29 -1.49 -19.22 11.66
CA GLY A 29 -1.76 -19.88 12.95
C GLY A 29 -2.90 -19.20 13.73
N LYS A 30 -2.95 -17.85 13.74
CA LYS A 30 -4.08 -17.10 14.32
C LYS A 30 -5.39 -17.37 13.56
N GLY A 31 -5.33 -17.60 12.25
CA GLY A 31 -6.47 -18.03 11.46
C GLY A 31 -7.03 -19.37 11.90
N ILE A 32 -6.16 -20.34 12.15
CA ILE A 32 -6.53 -21.68 12.67
C ILE A 32 -7.20 -21.58 14.04
N ALA A 33 -6.56 -20.83 14.97
CA ALA A 33 -7.09 -20.63 16.31
C ALA A 33 -8.49 -19.98 16.33
N ARG A 34 -8.85 -19.24 15.28
CA ARG A 34 -10.15 -18.58 15.09
C ARG A 34 -11.11 -19.37 14.20
N GLY A 35 -10.74 -20.59 13.77
CA GLY A 35 -11.55 -21.42 12.88
C GLY A 35 -11.75 -20.86 11.47
N LYS A 36 -10.91 -19.91 11.04
CA LYS A 36 -10.95 -19.29 9.69
C LYS A 36 -10.01 -19.93 8.69
N THR A 37 -9.10 -20.78 9.14
CA THR A 37 -8.08 -21.49 8.36
C THR A 37 -7.95 -22.88 8.92
N THR A 38 -7.73 -23.89 8.08
CA THR A 38 -7.45 -25.27 8.50
C THR A 38 -5.93 -25.53 8.52
N GLU A 39 -5.50 -26.57 9.26
CA GLU A 39 -4.10 -27.04 9.23
C GLU A 39 -3.69 -27.46 7.80
N GLN A 40 -4.61 -28.10 7.07
CA GLN A 40 -4.37 -28.48 5.69
C GLN A 40 -4.10 -27.26 4.79
N GLN A 41 -4.95 -26.23 4.87
CA GLN A 41 -4.75 -24.99 4.12
C GLN A 41 -3.42 -24.32 4.45
N LYS A 42 -3.06 -24.25 5.74
CA LYS A 42 -1.75 -23.71 6.15
C LYS A 42 -0.61 -24.51 5.55
N SER A 43 -0.70 -25.84 5.55
CA SER A 43 0.32 -26.70 4.95
C SER A 43 0.46 -26.47 3.44
N GLU A 44 -0.66 -26.38 2.72
CA GLU A 44 -0.69 -26.11 1.28
C GLU A 44 -0.09 -24.72 0.96
N TRP A 45 -0.45 -23.69 1.73
CA TRP A 45 0.08 -22.35 1.53
C TRP A 45 1.57 -22.25 1.85
N SER A 46 2.02 -22.97 2.89
CA SER A 46 3.43 -23.02 3.25
C SER A 46 4.26 -23.70 2.16
N ALA A 47 3.73 -24.68 1.46
CA ALA A 47 4.41 -25.35 0.34
C ALA A 47 4.60 -24.43 -0.88
N ASN A 48 3.78 -23.38 -0.99
CA ASN A 48 3.84 -22.37 -2.06
C ASN A 48 4.62 -21.11 -1.65
N LEU A 49 5.27 -21.10 -0.48
CA LEU A 49 6.03 -19.95 0.02
C LEU A 49 7.46 -20.34 0.32
N SER A 50 8.42 -19.65 -0.28
CA SER A 50 9.85 -19.85 -0.04
C SER A 50 10.56 -18.54 0.29
N ALA A 51 11.56 -18.62 1.15
CA ALA A 51 12.51 -17.54 1.38
C ALA A 51 13.68 -17.70 0.38
N CYS A 52 14.12 -16.60 -0.22
CA CYS A 52 15.24 -16.58 -1.16
C CYS A 52 16.42 -15.85 -0.52
N GLU A 53 17.63 -16.37 -0.72
CA GLU A 53 18.85 -15.78 -0.17
C GLU A 53 19.34 -14.57 -0.99
N ASP A 54 18.96 -14.51 -2.27
CA ASP A 54 19.30 -13.40 -3.14
C ASP A 54 18.12 -13.00 -4.05
N MET A 55 18.25 -11.82 -4.62
CA MET A 55 17.20 -11.24 -5.48
C MET A 55 17.09 -11.97 -6.82
N VAL A 56 18.18 -12.52 -7.36
CA VAL A 56 18.17 -13.27 -8.63
C VAL A 56 17.30 -14.52 -8.48
N GLU A 57 17.48 -15.27 -7.38
CA GLU A 57 16.63 -16.40 -7.05
C GLU A 57 15.15 -15.98 -6.93
N ALA A 58 14.90 -14.89 -6.21
CA ALA A 58 13.54 -14.41 -5.96
C ALA A 58 12.78 -14.07 -7.25
N VAL A 59 13.43 -13.43 -8.23
CA VAL A 59 12.75 -12.94 -9.43
C VAL A 59 12.87 -13.88 -10.65
N THR A 60 13.69 -14.93 -10.58
CA THR A 60 13.85 -15.87 -11.71
C THR A 60 12.53 -16.53 -12.06
N GLY A 61 12.05 -16.30 -13.30
CA GLY A 61 10.80 -16.88 -13.80
C GLY A 61 9.53 -16.27 -13.18
N ALA A 62 9.63 -15.13 -12.48
CA ALA A 62 8.47 -14.46 -11.90
C ALA A 62 7.60 -13.82 -12.99
N ASP A 63 6.28 -13.90 -12.83
CA ASP A 63 5.29 -13.18 -13.63
C ASP A 63 4.97 -11.80 -13.04
N LEU A 64 5.15 -11.66 -11.72
CA LEU A 64 4.95 -10.43 -10.97
C LEU A 64 6.02 -10.29 -9.90
N VAL A 65 6.60 -9.11 -9.79
CA VAL A 65 7.45 -8.69 -8.68
C VAL A 65 6.77 -7.54 -7.96
N ILE A 66 6.59 -7.64 -6.64
CA ILE A 66 6.01 -6.56 -5.82
C ILE A 66 7.10 -6.03 -4.89
N GLU A 67 7.49 -4.80 -5.08
CA GLU A 67 8.43 -4.09 -4.21
C GLU A 67 7.69 -3.48 -3.02
N ALA A 68 8.22 -3.65 -1.82
CA ALA A 68 7.70 -3.11 -0.57
C ALA A 68 8.82 -2.63 0.38
N VAL A 69 9.91 -2.08 -0.18
CA VAL A 69 11.01 -1.49 0.59
C VAL A 69 10.59 -0.14 1.22
N PRO A 70 11.38 0.42 2.16
CA PRO A 70 11.06 1.72 2.76
C PRO A 70 10.75 2.81 1.75
N GLU A 71 9.91 3.77 2.16
CA GLU A 71 9.38 4.85 1.32
C GLU A 71 10.46 5.90 1.03
N ASN A 72 11.35 5.56 0.11
CA ASN A 72 12.47 6.38 -0.34
C ASN A 72 12.65 6.26 -1.86
N MET A 73 12.56 7.37 -2.58
CA MET A 73 12.59 7.42 -4.03
C MET A 73 13.88 6.84 -4.62
N ASP A 74 15.04 7.27 -4.11
CA ASP A 74 16.35 6.82 -4.62
C ASP A 74 16.51 5.30 -4.46
N LEU A 75 16.08 4.78 -3.31
CA LEU A 75 16.11 3.35 -3.03
C LEU A 75 15.23 2.57 -4.01
N LYS A 76 13.98 3.02 -4.22
CA LYS A 76 13.04 2.37 -5.14
C LYS A 76 13.54 2.45 -6.57
N GLN A 77 14.03 3.60 -7.03
CA GLN A 77 14.59 3.75 -8.37
C GLN A 77 15.83 2.86 -8.57
N GLY A 78 16.71 2.78 -7.57
CA GLY A 78 17.86 1.88 -7.60
C GLY A 78 17.43 0.42 -7.77
N LEU A 79 16.47 -0.02 -6.95
CA LEU A 79 15.93 -1.38 -7.00
C LEU A 79 15.25 -1.68 -8.34
N PHE A 80 14.46 -0.75 -8.89
CA PHE A 80 13.77 -0.98 -10.16
C PHE A 80 14.73 -1.08 -11.35
N ARG A 81 15.89 -0.36 -11.35
CA ARG A 81 16.96 -0.57 -12.33
C ARG A 81 17.56 -1.99 -12.25
N GLU A 82 17.69 -2.54 -11.05
CA GLU A 82 18.16 -3.92 -10.88
C GLU A 82 17.10 -4.92 -11.33
N LEU A 83 15.84 -4.71 -10.94
CA LEU A 83 14.72 -5.57 -11.33
C LEU A 83 14.49 -5.59 -12.86
N GLU A 84 14.72 -4.49 -13.56
CA GLU A 84 14.68 -4.45 -15.03
C GLU A 84 15.59 -5.48 -15.67
N VAL A 85 16.80 -5.65 -15.10
CA VAL A 85 17.85 -6.56 -15.63
C VAL A 85 17.61 -7.99 -15.19
N LEU A 86 17.14 -8.20 -13.97
CA LEU A 86 17.06 -9.52 -13.34
C LEU A 86 15.75 -10.24 -13.59
N ALA A 87 14.63 -9.50 -13.61
CA ALA A 87 13.31 -10.09 -13.79
C ALA A 87 13.04 -10.44 -15.27
N PRO A 88 12.25 -11.48 -15.55
CA PRO A 88 11.83 -11.79 -16.91
C PRO A 88 11.22 -10.60 -17.63
N ALA A 89 11.43 -10.48 -18.94
CA ALA A 89 10.93 -9.36 -19.73
C ALA A 89 9.38 -9.25 -19.76
N HIS A 90 8.68 -10.34 -19.47
CA HIS A 90 7.22 -10.37 -19.39
C HIS A 90 6.69 -10.02 -17.99
N ALA A 91 7.54 -10.01 -16.97
CA ALA A 91 7.12 -9.78 -15.59
C ALA A 91 6.59 -8.36 -15.39
N VAL A 92 5.47 -8.25 -14.69
CA VAL A 92 4.98 -6.97 -14.17
C VAL A 92 5.86 -6.56 -12.98
N LEU A 93 6.33 -5.32 -12.98
CA LEU A 93 7.08 -4.73 -11.88
C LEU A 93 6.17 -3.79 -11.09
N ALA A 94 5.81 -4.17 -9.90
CA ALA A 94 4.87 -3.42 -9.08
C ALA A 94 5.57 -2.78 -7.88
N THR A 95 5.19 -1.55 -7.52
CA THR A 95 5.58 -0.90 -6.28
C THR A 95 4.37 -0.77 -5.34
N ASN A 96 4.58 -1.05 -4.05
CA ASN A 96 3.55 -0.89 -3.02
C ASN A 96 3.67 0.48 -2.30
N THR A 97 4.26 1.49 -2.96
CA THR A 97 4.30 2.84 -2.39
C THR A 97 2.90 3.35 -2.07
N SER A 98 2.79 4.16 -1.02
CA SER A 98 1.53 4.80 -0.60
C SER A 98 1.39 6.23 -1.12
N GLY A 99 2.44 6.81 -1.73
CA GLY A 99 2.39 8.21 -2.12
C GLY A 99 3.50 8.71 -3.05
N LEU A 100 4.58 7.93 -3.27
CA LEU A 100 5.62 8.33 -4.21
C LEU A 100 5.11 8.24 -5.65
N PRO A 101 5.49 9.16 -6.54
CA PRO A 101 5.12 9.13 -7.96
C PRO A 101 5.62 7.85 -8.65
N ILE A 102 4.69 7.06 -9.17
CA ILE A 102 5.01 5.81 -9.87
C ILE A 102 5.79 6.10 -11.15
N GLY A 103 5.41 7.18 -11.87
CA GLY A 103 6.10 7.61 -13.07
C GLY A 103 7.59 7.85 -12.85
N GLU A 104 7.98 8.50 -11.75
CA GLU A 104 9.38 8.76 -11.44
C GLU A 104 10.16 7.47 -11.12
N ILE A 105 9.50 6.47 -10.52
CA ILE A 105 10.09 5.14 -10.32
C ILE A 105 10.26 4.44 -11.66
N ALA A 106 9.25 4.48 -12.51
CA ALA A 106 9.24 3.86 -13.84
C ALA A 106 10.27 4.48 -14.79
N ASP A 107 10.39 5.81 -14.79
CA ASP A 107 11.34 6.56 -15.62
C ASP A 107 12.81 6.28 -15.29
N ALA A 108 13.07 5.72 -14.12
CA ALA A 108 14.41 5.23 -13.77
C ALA A 108 14.81 3.96 -14.51
N THR A 109 13.88 3.32 -15.23
CA THR A 109 14.07 2.07 -15.97
C THR A 109 13.92 2.29 -17.49
N GLY A 110 14.42 1.37 -18.30
CA GLY A 110 14.14 1.31 -19.74
C GLY A 110 12.88 0.52 -20.10
N CYS A 111 12.05 0.13 -19.11
CA CYS A 111 10.87 -0.71 -19.28
C CYS A 111 9.66 -0.16 -18.52
N ALA A 112 9.47 1.16 -18.57
CA ALA A 112 8.42 1.87 -17.85
C ALA A 112 7.01 1.30 -18.16
N GLU A 113 6.77 0.78 -19.35
CA GLU A 113 5.48 0.22 -19.76
C GLU A 113 5.00 -0.97 -18.91
N ARG A 114 5.93 -1.68 -18.24
CA ARG A 114 5.60 -2.82 -17.36
C ARG A 114 5.66 -2.49 -15.86
N VAL A 115 5.83 -1.21 -15.52
CA VAL A 115 5.81 -0.73 -14.13
C VAL A 115 4.42 -0.22 -13.77
N ILE A 116 3.94 -0.58 -12.57
CA ILE A 116 2.63 -0.17 -12.06
C ILE A 116 2.66 -0.03 -10.54
N GLY A 117 1.84 0.86 -9.98
CA GLY A 117 1.58 0.86 -8.55
C GLY A 117 0.54 -0.21 -8.18
N MET A 118 0.85 -1.03 -7.19
CA MET A 118 -0.09 -1.96 -6.57
C MET A 118 -0.15 -1.65 -5.07
N HIS A 119 -0.99 -0.69 -4.70
CA HIS A 119 -1.10 -0.18 -3.34
C HIS A 119 -2.04 -1.04 -2.52
N PHE A 120 -1.47 -1.83 -1.62
CA PHE A 120 -2.18 -2.71 -0.69
C PHE A 120 -2.42 -2.01 0.64
N PHE A 121 -3.47 -2.42 1.35
CA PHE A 121 -3.86 -1.87 2.65
C PHE A 121 -3.58 -2.87 3.77
N ASN A 122 -2.99 -2.40 4.86
CA ASN A 122 -2.72 -3.23 6.03
C ASN A 122 -3.97 -3.40 6.92
N PRO A 123 -4.23 -4.61 7.43
CA PRO A 123 -3.52 -5.88 7.16
C PRO A 123 -3.90 -6.47 5.80
N VAL A 124 -2.90 -6.66 4.92
CA VAL A 124 -3.12 -7.08 3.52
C VAL A 124 -4.08 -8.28 3.36
N PRO A 125 -4.01 -9.34 4.19
CA PRO A 125 -4.92 -10.47 4.03
C PRO A 125 -6.38 -10.18 4.41
N LEU A 126 -6.66 -9.08 5.10
CA LEU A 126 -8.01 -8.73 5.60
C LEU A 126 -8.66 -7.62 4.77
N MET A 127 -7.87 -6.76 4.17
CA MET A 127 -8.37 -5.64 3.38
C MET A 127 -8.67 -6.10 1.96
N SER A 128 -9.87 -5.88 1.50
CA SER A 128 -10.32 -6.32 0.17
C SER A 128 -9.89 -5.39 -0.96
N LEU A 129 -9.61 -4.12 -0.68
CA LEU A 129 -9.24 -3.12 -1.69
C LEU A 129 -7.78 -3.27 -2.13
N LEU A 130 -7.56 -3.09 -3.44
CA LEU A 130 -6.26 -2.89 -4.06
C LEU A 130 -6.36 -1.71 -5.04
N GLU A 131 -5.61 -0.63 -4.80
CA GLU A 131 -5.46 0.44 -5.77
C GLU A 131 -4.37 0.09 -6.79
N LEU A 132 -4.75 0.05 -8.06
CA LEU A 132 -3.83 -0.02 -9.17
C LEU A 132 -3.56 1.40 -9.66
N VAL A 133 -2.31 1.82 -9.59
CA VAL A 133 -1.92 3.20 -9.91
C VAL A 133 -1.16 3.20 -11.23
N ARG A 134 -1.77 3.79 -12.26
CA ARG A 134 -1.19 3.90 -13.59
C ARG A 134 -0.51 5.25 -13.81
N HIS A 135 0.72 5.25 -14.26
CA HIS A 135 1.39 6.41 -14.82
C HIS A 135 1.20 6.48 -16.36
N GLU A 136 1.65 7.55 -17.00
CA GLU A 136 1.37 7.80 -18.43
C GLU A 136 1.92 6.73 -19.37
N SER A 137 3.12 6.21 -19.08
CA SER A 137 3.79 5.22 -19.93
C SER A 137 3.38 3.76 -19.62
N CYS A 138 2.54 3.51 -18.62
CA CYS A 138 2.10 2.16 -18.24
C CYS A 138 1.25 1.54 -19.36
N ALA A 139 1.63 0.35 -19.84
CA ALA A 139 0.91 -0.33 -20.91
C ALA A 139 -0.44 -0.89 -20.44
N ASP A 140 -1.45 -0.88 -21.31
CA ASP A 140 -2.76 -1.47 -20.99
C ASP A 140 -2.64 -2.96 -20.65
N ALA A 141 -1.74 -3.71 -21.29
CA ALA A 141 -1.47 -5.11 -20.96
C ALA A 141 -0.97 -5.30 -19.51
N THR A 142 -0.16 -4.37 -19.00
CA THR A 142 0.32 -4.36 -17.62
C THR A 142 -0.83 -4.12 -16.65
N ILE A 143 -1.73 -3.19 -16.98
CA ILE A 143 -2.93 -2.89 -16.19
C ILE A 143 -3.85 -4.12 -16.14
N GLU A 144 -4.13 -4.74 -17.28
CA GLU A 144 -4.97 -5.94 -17.38
C GLU A 144 -4.38 -7.12 -16.58
N ALA A 145 -3.07 -7.32 -16.67
CA ALA A 145 -2.37 -8.35 -15.87
C ALA A 145 -2.50 -8.06 -14.36
N ALA A 146 -2.26 -6.83 -13.92
CA ALA A 146 -2.38 -6.43 -12.52
C ALA A 146 -3.82 -6.59 -11.99
N GLN A 147 -4.84 -6.23 -12.79
CA GLN A 147 -6.26 -6.44 -12.46
C GLN A 147 -6.60 -7.93 -12.32
N THR A 148 -6.14 -8.76 -13.25
CA THR A 148 -6.34 -10.20 -13.23
C THR A 148 -5.72 -10.82 -11.98
N ILE A 149 -4.48 -10.44 -11.68
CA ILE A 149 -3.74 -10.91 -10.51
C ILE A 149 -4.43 -10.45 -9.22
N GLY A 150 -4.80 -9.17 -9.12
CA GLY A 150 -5.51 -8.63 -7.97
C GLY A 150 -6.84 -9.36 -7.71
N SER A 151 -7.62 -9.60 -8.77
CA SER A 151 -8.87 -10.35 -8.68
C SER A 151 -8.65 -11.79 -8.22
N ALA A 152 -7.61 -12.45 -8.73
CA ALA A 152 -7.27 -13.82 -8.32
C ALA A 152 -6.78 -13.89 -6.86
N MET A 153 -6.21 -12.80 -6.31
CA MET A 153 -5.92 -12.65 -4.89
C MET A 153 -7.18 -12.39 -4.03
N GLY A 154 -8.37 -12.33 -4.64
CA GLY A 154 -9.62 -12.01 -3.96
C GLY A 154 -9.74 -10.52 -3.59
N LYS A 155 -9.02 -9.64 -4.29
CA LYS A 155 -9.10 -8.18 -4.12
C LYS A 155 -10.12 -7.58 -5.06
N GLU A 156 -10.80 -6.54 -4.58
CA GLU A 156 -11.53 -5.62 -5.44
C GLU A 156 -10.54 -4.55 -5.89
N THR A 157 -10.32 -4.45 -7.20
CA THR A 157 -9.33 -3.52 -7.77
C THR A 157 -10.01 -2.25 -8.25
N ILE A 158 -9.40 -1.11 -7.96
CA ILE A 158 -9.72 0.18 -8.60
C ILE A 158 -8.51 0.65 -9.38
N LEU A 159 -8.74 1.28 -10.52
CA LEU A 159 -7.69 1.89 -11.33
C LEU A 159 -7.69 3.40 -11.13
N VAL A 160 -6.56 3.94 -10.69
CA VAL A 160 -6.36 5.36 -10.43
C VAL A 160 -5.17 5.88 -11.24
N ARG A 161 -5.17 7.19 -11.49
CA ARG A 161 -4.02 7.85 -12.11
C ARG A 161 -2.94 8.08 -11.04
N ASP A 162 -1.69 8.11 -11.50
CA ASP A 162 -0.53 8.50 -10.70
C ASP A 162 -0.59 10.01 -10.41
N VAL A 163 -1.24 10.34 -9.30
CA VAL A 163 -1.35 11.70 -8.77
C VAL A 163 -1.13 11.65 -7.25
N PRO A 164 -0.64 12.70 -6.63
CA PRO A 164 -0.36 12.73 -5.19
C PRO A 164 -1.53 12.26 -4.34
N GLY A 165 -1.24 11.31 -3.44
CA GLY A 165 -2.21 10.72 -2.52
C GLY A 165 -3.19 9.73 -3.18
N PHE A 166 -3.03 9.41 -4.46
CA PHE A 166 -3.91 8.49 -5.22
C PHE A 166 -5.40 8.81 -4.98
N ALA A 167 -6.24 7.83 -4.70
CA ALA A 167 -7.62 8.08 -4.31
C ALA A 167 -7.82 8.00 -2.79
N THR A 168 -7.38 6.91 -2.16
CA THR A 168 -7.70 6.64 -0.75
C THR A 168 -6.92 7.50 0.22
N SER A 169 -5.62 7.70 0.01
CA SER A 169 -4.80 8.55 0.88
C SER A 169 -5.29 10.00 0.83
N ARG A 170 -5.55 10.53 -0.38
CA ARG A 170 -6.06 11.88 -0.55
C ARG A 170 -7.42 12.10 0.12
N LEU A 171 -8.38 11.21 -0.10
CA LEU A 171 -9.70 11.30 0.54
C LEU A 171 -9.60 11.16 2.06
N GLY A 172 -8.79 10.23 2.54
CA GLY A 172 -8.64 9.96 3.97
C GLY A 172 -8.03 11.14 4.72
N VAL A 173 -6.96 11.77 4.18
CA VAL A 173 -6.31 12.90 4.87
C VAL A 173 -7.15 14.17 4.81
N VAL A 174 -7.83 14.45 3.68
CA VAL A 174 -8.72 15.62 3.55
C VAL A 174 -9.90 15.51 4.50
N LEU A 175 -10.53 14.34 4.60
CA LEU A 175 -11.62 14.11 5.54
C LEU A 175 -11.15 14.28 7.00
N GLY A 176 -9.97 13.74 7.33
CA GLY A 176 -9.37 13.91 8.66
C GLY A 176 -9.05 15.37 8.98
N ASN A 177 -8.49 16.12 8.03
CA ASN A 177 -8.18 17.54 8.22
C ASN A 177 -9.45 18.38 8.44
N GLU A 178 -10.52 18.09 7.70
CA GLU A 178 -11.82 18.76 7.92
C GLU A 178 -12.41 18.41 9.29
N ALA A 179 -12.31 17.16 9.74
CA ALA A 179 -12.75 16.77 11.07
C ALA A 179 -11.96 17.50 12.19
N ILE A 180 -10.64 17.69 12.01
CA ILE A 180 -9.81 18.47 12.94
C ILE A 180 -10.23 19.96 12.92
N ARG A 181 -10.55 20.51 11.75
CA ARG A 181 -11.09 21.88 11.63
C ARG A 181 -12.39 22.04 12.41
N MET A 182 -13.34 21.12 12.21
CA MET A 182 -14.61 21.12 12.96
C MET A 182 -14.39 21.04 14.47
N LEU A 183 -13.43 20.23 14.93
CA LEU A 183 -13.06 20.15 16.34
C LEU A 183 -12.49 21.48 16.86
N ALA A 184 -11.60 22.11 16.10
CA ALA A 184 -11.00 23.39 16.43
C ALA A 184 -12.02 24.53 16.51
N ASP A 185 -13.00 24.52 15.61
CA ASP A 185 -14.10 25.50 15.55
C ASP A 185 -15.18 25.25 16.62
N GLY A 186 -15.05 24.17 17.42
CA GLY A 186 -16.02 23.84 18.47
C GLY A 186 -17.38 23.39 17.92
N VAL A 187 -17.44 22.87 16.71
CA VAL A 187 -18.70 22.40 16.08
C VAL A 187 -19.29 21.25 16.89
N ALA A 188 -18.44 20.30 17.31
CA ALA A 188 -18.84 19.17 18.16
C ALA A 188 -17.61 18.59 18.88
N SER A 189 -17.84 17.67 19.84
CA SER A 189 -16.76 16.91 20.45
C SER A 189 -16.13 15.93 19.46
N ALA A 190 -14.88 15.51 19.69
CA ALA A 190 -14.21 14.50 18.85
C ALA A 190 -15.04 13.22 18.70
N SER A 191 -15.62 12.76 19.85
CA SER A 191 -16.50 11.58 19.84
C SER A 191 -17.75 11.76 18.99
N ASP A 192 -18.35 12.96 18.99
CA ASP A 192 -19.56 13.23 18.20
C ASP A 192 -19.26 13.33 16.71
N ILE A 193 -18.12 13.96 16.33
CA ILE A 193 -17.64 14.03 14.94
C ILE A 193 -17.43 12.61 14.40
N ASP A 194 -16.72 11.75 15.13
CA ASP A 194 -16.50 10.37 14.73
C ASP A 194 -17.80 9.57 14.67
N THR A 195 -18.70 9.78 15.63
CA THR A 195 -20.01 9.12 15.65
C THR A 195 -20.87 9.54 14.45
N ALA A 196 -20.84 10.84 14.06
CA ALA A 196 -21.55 11.31 12.89
C ALA A 196 -21.15 10.56 11.61
N MET A 197 -19.85 10.32 11.41
CA MET A 197 -19.35 9.59 10.24
C MET A 197 -19.63 8.08 10.33
N ARG A 198 -19.48 7.49 11.52
CA ARG A 198 -19.80 6.06 11.70
C ARG A 198 -21.29 5.76 11.47
N LEU A 199 -22.17 6.55 12.01
CA LEU A 199 -23.61 6.28 11.97
C LEU A 199 -24.32 6.94 10.78
N GLY A 200 -23.92 8.17 10.41
CA GLY A 200 -24.53 8.92 9.31
C GLY A 200 -24.11 8.39 7.93
N TYR A 201 -22.84 8.03 7.78
CA TYR A 201 -22.26 7.56 6.52
C TYR A 201 -21.83 6.08 6.54
N ARG A 202 -21.98 5.38 7.67
CA ARG A 202 -21.60 3.98 7.87
C ARG A 202 -20.10 3.72 7.67
N HIS A 203 -19.27 4.68 8.00
CA HIS A 203 -17.83 4.46 8.06
C HIS A 203 -17.52 3.46 9.18
N PRO A 204 -16.58 2.52 8.97
CA PRO A 204 -16.21 1.55 10.00
C PRO A 204 -15.52 2.20 11.20
N MET A 205 -14.90 3.36 10.98
CA MET A 205 -14.15 4.15 11.96
C MET A 205 -14.38 5.64 11.69
N GLY A 206 -14.38 6.45 12.74
CA GLY A 206 -14.49 7.90 12.58
C GLY A 206 -13.21 8.53 12.03
N PRO A 207 -13.26 9.74 11.46
CA PRO A 207 -12.11 10.37 10.81
C PRO A 207 -11.01 10.78 11.79
N LEU A 208 -11.34 11.13 13.03
CA LEU A 208 -10.35 11.46 14.07
C LEU A 208 -9.70 10.20 14.62
N GLU A 209 -10.49 9.18 14.95
CA GLU A 209 -10.00 7.87 15.35
C GLU A 209 -9.08 7.26 14.28
N LEU A 210 -9.43 7.38 13.00
CA LEU A 210 -8.58 6.95 11.89
C LEU A 210 -7.31 7.80 11.78
N SER A 211 -7.38 9.08 12.15
CA SER A 211 -6.21 9.96 12.15
C SER A 211 -5.19 9.53 13.21
N ASP A 212 -5.67 9.19 14.41
CA ASP A 212 -4.83 8.66 15.48
C ASP A 212 -4.20 7.31 15.10
N LEU A 213 -4.98 6.44 14.44
CA LEU A 213 -4.50 5.12 14.00
C LEU A 213 -3.39 5.21 12.93
N VAL A 214 -3.49 6.16 12.01
CA VAL A 214 -2.52 6.34 10.91
C VAL A 214 -1.26 7.07 11.41
N GLY A 215 -1.41 7.96 12.37
CA GLY A 215 -0.38 8.89 12.86
C GLY A 215 -0.63 10.31 12.35
N LEU A 216 -0.65 11.25 13.28
CA LEU A 216 -0.92 12.66 12.97
C LEU A 216 0.21 13.30 12.18
N ASP A 217 1.46 12.91 12.47
CA ASP A 217 2.67 13.30 11.73
C ASP A 217 2.61 12.86 10.28
N VAL A 218 2.28 11.61 10.02
CA VAL A 218 2.10 11.07 8.67
C VAL A 218 1.02 11.86 7.90
N ARG A 219 -0.07 12.22 8.59
CA ARG A 219 -1.13 13.03 7.97
C ARG A 219 -0.70 14.43 7.63
N CYS A 220 0.08 15.09 8.50
CA CYS A 220 0.69 16.38 8.21
C CYS A 220 1.56 16.33 6.96
N ASP A 221 2.43 15.33 6.88
CA ASP A 221 3.34 15.17 5.74
C ASP A 221 2.57 14.98 4.42
N ILE A 222 1.56 14.10 4.43
CA ILE A 222 0.74 13.87 3.22
C ILE A 222 -0.01 15.16 2.82
N LEU A 223 -0.61 15.88 3.78
CA LEU A 223 -1.33 17.12 3.48
C LEU A 223 -0.40 18.20 2.93
N ASN A 224 0.79 18.37 3.49
CA ASN A 224 1.79 19.30 2.98
C ASN A 224 2.22 18.93 1.55
N ASN A 225 2.50 17.66 1.30
CA ASN A 225 2.83 17.16 -0.03
C ASN A 225 1.70 17.41 -1.04
N LEU A 226 0.44 17.25 -0.64
CA LEU A 226 -0.72 17.56 -1.50
C LEU A 226 -0.80 19.05 -1.81
N ALA A 227 -0.62 19.92 -0.80
CA ALA A 227 -0.65 21.37 -0.98
C ALA A 227 0.41 21.84 -1.96
N GLU A 228 1.63 21.31 -1.84
CA GLU A 228 2.73 21.63 -2.74
C GLU A 228 2.52 21.10 -4.16
N ALA A 229 2.11 19.84 -4.28
CA ALA A 229 1.95 19.20 -5.58
C ALA A 229 0.79 19.78 -6.42
N PHE A 230 -0.26 20.27 -5.75
CA PHE A 230 -1.42 20.88 -6.42
C PHE A 230 -1.37 22.42 -6.44
N ASP A 231 -0.36 23.04 -5.79
CA ASP A 231 -0.28 24.49 -5.58
C ASP A 231 -1.61 25.04 -4.99
N ASP A 232 -2.13 24.34 -3.97
CA ASP A 232 -3.43 24.61 -3.37
C ASP A 232 -3.37 24.54 -1.84
N GLU A 233 -3.39 25.74 -1.23
CA GLU A 233 -3.35 25.91 0.23
C GLU A 233 -4.53 25.27 0.97
N SER A 234 -5.62 24.91 0.30
CA SER A 234 -6.77 24.23 0.92
C SER A 234 -6.41 22.84 1.46
N TYR A 235 -5.31 22.24 0.96
CA TYR A 235 -4.78 20.97 1.48
C TYR A 235 -3.91 21.14 2.71
N ARG A 236 -3.42 22.36 3.04
CA ARG A 236 -2.54 22.53 4.20
C ARG A 236 -3.16 21.96 5.48
N PRO A 237 -2.36 21.31 6.34
CA PRO A 237 -2.83 20.86 7.63
C PRO A 237 -3.41 22.02 8.44
N HIS A 238 -4.49 21.76 9.15
CA HIS A 238 -5.04 22.76 10.06
C HIS A 238 -4.04 23.01 11.22
N PRO A 239 -3.82 24.26 11.69
CA PRO A 239 -2.85 24.58 12.74
C PRO A 239 -3.03 23.81 14.06
N MET A 240 -4.23 23.26 14.30
CA MET A 240 -4.46 22.38 15.43
C MET A 240 -3.74 21.04 15.24
N LEU A 241 -3.67 20.51 14.02
CA LEU A 241 -2.97 19.27 13.70
C LEU A 241 -1.48 19.41 13.97
N ASP A 242 -0.86 20.52 13.51
CA ASP A 242 0.56 20.80 13.77
C ASP A 242 0.86 20.80 15.28
N ARG A 243 0.02 21.47 16.08
CA ARG A 243 0.16 21.49 17.54
C ARG A 243 -0.01 20.14 18.21
N LEU A 244 -0.86 19.26 17.64
CA LEU A 244 -1.05 17.91 18.18
C LEU A 244 0.14 16.99 17.86
N VAL A 245 0.83 17.23 16.76
CA VAL A 245 2.07 16.50 16.40
C VAL A 245 3.25 16.92 17.28
N GLU A 246 3.30 18.20 17.70
CA GLU A 246 4.35 18.73 18.57
C GLU A 246 4.19 18.35 20.05
N ALA A 247 3.01 17.88 20.50
CA ALA A 247 2.66 17.60 21.88
C ALA A 247 2.99 16.17 22.30
#